data_40482ad89169251a18028a3c55dce7f6
#
_entry.id   40482ad89169251a18028a3c55dce7f6
#
_cell.length_a   1.000
_cell.length_b   1.000
_cell.length_c   1.000
_cell.angle_alpha   90.00
_cell.angle_beta   90.00
_cell.angle_gamma   90.00
#
_symmetry.space_group_name_H-M   'P 1'
#
loop_
_entity.id
_entity.type
_entity.pdbx_description
1 polymer ?
#
loop_
_entity_poly.entity_id
_entity_poly.type
_entity_poly.pdbx_seq_one_letter_code
_entity_poly.pdbx_strand_id
1 'polypeptide(L)'
;GGPGGGAGGPGGGAGGADSKPRILLMGLRRSGKSSIQKVVFHKMSPNETLFLESTNKIYKDDISNSSFVNFQIWDFPGQMDFFDPTFDYEMIFRGTGALIYVIDAQDDYMEALTRLHITVSKAYKVNPEMNFEVFIHKVDGLSDDHKIETQRDIHQRANDDLTDAGLEKLHLSFYLTSIYDHSIFEAFSKVVQKLIPQLPTLENLLNIFISVS
;
A
#
# COMPACT_ATOMS: atom_id res chain seq x y z
N GLY A 1 16.43 -17.73 -24.43
CA GLY A 1 16.34 -17.44 -24.14
C GLY A 1 16.22 -17.07 -23.89
N GLY A 2 16.15 -17.21 -23.70
CA GLY A 2 16.04 -16.93 -23.41
C GLY A 2 15.86 -16.69 -23.02
N PRO A 3 15.90 -16.82 -23.24
CA PRO A 3 15.75 -16.56 -22.58
C PRO A 3 15.60 -16.21 -21.90
N GLY A 4 15.50 -16.28 -21.83
CA GLY A 4 15.31 -15.99 -21.18
C GLY A 4 15.03 -15.62 -20.68
N GLY A 5 15.11 -15.65 -20.68
CA GLY A 5 14.92 -15.45 -20.04
C GLY A 5 14.67 -15.21 -19.39
N GLY A 6 14.60 -15.27 -19.32
CA GLY A 6 14.48 -15.13 -18.57
C GLY A 6 14.28 -14.79 -17.95
N ALA A 7 14.24 -14.91 -17.89
CA ALA A 7 14.17 -14.53 -17.28
C ALA A 7 13.89 -14.07 -16.59
N GLY A 8 13.67 -13.98 -16.47
CA GLY A 8 13.49 -13.55 -15.76
C GLY A 8 13.51 -13.19 -15.00
N GLY A 9 13.53 -13.07 -14.85
CA GLY A 9 13.61 -12.67 -14.30
C GLY A 9 13.74 -12.26 -13.66
N PRO A 10 13.95 -12.22 -13.42
CA PRO A 10 14.01 -11.79 -12.54
C PRO A 10 13.76 -10.93 -12.12
N GLY A 11 13.54 -11.00 -11.90
CA GLY A 11 13.37 -10.34 -11.59
C GLY A 11 13.18 -9.38 -11.46
N GLY A 12 13.12 -9.36 -11.21
CA GLY A 12 13.01 -8.52 -11.19
C GLY A 12 12.89 -7.79 -11.73
N GLY A 13 12.97 -7.81 -11.76
CA GLY A 13 12.85 -7.08 -12.28
C GLY A 13 13.13 -6.79 -13.24
N ALA A 14 13.61 -7.46 -13.30
CA ALA A 14 14.09 -6.94 -14.13
C ALA A 14 13.60 -6.27 -14.89
N GLY A 15 13.88 -5.77 -14.85
CA GLY A 15 13.53 -4.81 -15.60
C GLY A 15 13.17 -5.00 -17.01
N GLY A 16 12.56 -5.96 -17.33
CA GLY A 16 12.04 -6.06 -18.66
C GLY A 16 10.99 -4.99 -18.91
N ALA A 17 10.71 -4.69 -20.16
CA ALA A 17 9.69 -3.72 -20.51
C ALA A 17 8.32 -4.10 -19.93
N ASP A 18 8.13 -5.37 -19.67
CA ASP A 18 6.88 -5.88 -19.08
C ASP A 18 6.88 -5.84 -17.57
N SER A 19 8.00 -5.48 -16.97
CA SER A 19 8.07 -5.36 -15.53
C SER A 19 7.30 -4.15 -15.07
N LYS A 20 6.24 -4.40 -14.32
CA LYS A 20 5.43 -3.34 -13.72
C LYS A 20 5.81 -3.20 -12.27
N PRO A 21 5.91 -1.97 -11.75
CA PRO A 21 6.06 -1.80 -10.31
C PRO A 21 4.92 -2.51 -9.59
N ARG A 22 5.25 -3.20 -8.52
CA ARG A 22 4.25 -3.87 -7.70
C ARG A 22 4.04 -3.09 -6.43
N ILE A 23 2.79 -2.88 -6.09
CA ILE A 23 2.39 -2.24 -4.86
C ILE A 23 1.60 -3.27 -4.06
N LEU A 24 2.00 -3.48 -2.81
CA LEU A 24 1.27 -4.36 -1.90
C LEU A 24 0.35 -3.52 -1.04
N LEU A 25 -0.89 -3.98 -0.88
CA LEU A 25 -1.88 -3.33 -0.03
C LEU A 25 -2.17 -4.27 1.12
N MET A 26 -1.71 -3.91 2.31
CA MET A 26 -1.77 -4.75 3.49
C MET A 26 -2.41 -4.00 4.66
N GLY A 27 -2.80 -4.73 5.69
CA GLY A 27 -3.48 -4.19 6.86
C GLY A 27 -4.45 -5.20 7.41
N LEU A 28 -4.97 -4.93 8.59
CA LEU A 28 -5.90 -5.84 9.24
C LEU A 28 -7.22 -5.96 8.48
N ARG A 29 -7.97 -7.00 8.80
CA ARG A 29 -9.34 -7.16 8.36
C ARG A 29 -10.12 -5.89 8.67
N ARG A 30 -10.99 -5.47 7.75
CA ARG A 30 -11.86 -4.30 7.92
C ARG A 30 -11.13 -2.97 8.04
N SER A 31 -9.84 -2.94 7.68
CA SER A 31 -9.11 -1.67 7.64
C SER A 31 -9.54 -0.78 6.47
N GLY A 32 -10.21 -1.36 5.47
CA GLY A 32 -10.69 -0.61 4.32
C GLY A 32 -9.90 -0.85 3.04
N LYS A 33 -9.01 -1.84 3.01
CA LYS A 33 -8.15 -2.10 1.86
C LYS A 33 -8.93 -2.33 0.57
N SER A 34 -9.89 -3.24 0.59
CA SER A 34 -10.66 -3.56 -0.61
C SER A 34 -11.52 -2.40 -1.06
N SER A 35 -12.06 -1.64 -0.11
CA SER A 35 -12.82 -0.43 -0.43
C SER A 35 -11.94 0.61 -1.12
N ILE A 36 -10.72 0.81 -0.63
CA ILE A 36 -9.76 1.71 -1.24
C ILE A 36 -9.54 1.33 -2.70
N GLN A 37 -9.25 0.05 -2.94
CA GLN A 37 -8.96 -0.44 -4.27
C GLN A 37 -10.14 -0.25 -5.22
N LYS A 38 -11.35 -0.55 -4.77
CA LYS A 38 -12.54 -0.42 -5.60
C LYS A 38 -12.88 1.03 -5.90
N VAL A 39 -12.73 1.92 -4.92
CA VAL A 39 -13.00 3.34 -5.12
C VAL A 39 -11.97 3.96 -6.07
N VAL A 40 -10.69 3.70 -5.83
CA VAL A 40 -9.62 4.36 -6.59
C VAL A 40 -9.51 3.84 -8.02
N PHE A 41 -9.64 2.51 -8.22
CA PHE A 41 -9.32 1.90 -9.50
C PHE A 41 -10.52 1.34 -10.26
N HIS A 42 -11.67 1.17 -9.62
CA HIS A 42 -12.83 0.54 -10.24
C HIS A 42 -14.10 1.38 -10.24
N LYS A 43 -13.97 2.68 -9.96
CA LYS A 43 -15.07 3.65 -10.04
C LYS A 43 -16.26 3.34 -9.13
N MET A 44 -16.07 2.49 -8.13
CA MET A 44 -17.13 2.18 -7.19
C MET A 44 -17.36 3.38 -6.28
N SER A 45 -18.63 3.74 -6.01
CA SER A 45 -18.89 4.81 -5.06
C SER A 45 -18.57 4.34 -3.64
N PRO A 46 -18.17 5.25 -2.73
CA PRO A 46 -17.83 4.83 -1.36
C PRO A 46 -18.94 4.05 -0.68
N ASN A 47 -20.22 4.44 -0.87
CA ASN A 47 -21.33 3.76 -0.22
C ASN A 47 -21.49 2.32 -0.69
N GLU A 48 -21.17 2.03 -1.95
CA GLU A 48 -21.26 0.67 -2.48
C GLU A 48 -20.25 -0.26 -1.80
N THR A 49 -19.13 0.28 -1.31
CA THR A 49 -18.09 -0.53 -0.68
C THR A 49 -18.50 -1.06 0.68
N LEU A 50 -19.57 -0.54 1.26
CA LEU A 50 -20.07 -1.01 2.55
C LEU A 50 -20.50 -2.48 2.50
N PHE A 51 -20.78 -2.99 1.31
CA PHE A 51 -21.24 -4.36 1.11
C PHE A 51 -20.13 -5.32 0.72
N LEU A 52 -18.89 -4.86 0.66
CA LEU A 52 -17.77 -5.72 0.31
C LEU A 52 -17.41 -6.63 1.47
N GLU A 53 -17.18 -7.90 1.15
CA GLU A 53 -16.76 -8.88 2.14
C GLU A 53 -15.25 -8.85 2.29
N SER A 54 -14.76 -9.34 3.43
CA SER A 54 -13.34 -9.46 3.67
C SER A 54 -12.76 -10.51 2.72
N THR A 55 -11.60 -10.22 2.15
CA THR A 55 -10.92 -11.17 1.27
C THR A 55 -10.11 -12.17 2.09
N ASN A 56 -10.08 -13.43 1.61
CA ASN A 56 -9.21 -14.46 2.18
C ASN A 56 -8.15 -14.93 1.19
N LYS A 57 -8.03 -14.23 0.06
CA LYS A 57 -7.03 -14.51 -0.98
C LYS A 57 -6.35 -13.23 -1.37
N ILE A 58 -5.13 -13.35 -1.93
CA ILE A 58 -4.47 -12.22 -2.54
C ILE A 58 -5.22 -11.86 -3.82
N TYR A 59 -5.67 -10.62 -3.92
CA TYR A 59 -6.33 -10.10 -5.10
C TYR A 59 -5.34 -9.23 -5.87
N LYS A 60 -5.04 -9.62 -7.10
CA LYS A 60 -4.07 -8.92 -7.94
C LYS A 60 -4.80 -8.16 -9.04
N ASP A 61 -4.39 -6.92 -9.26
CA ASP A 61 -5.02 -6.03 -10.21
C ASP A 61 -3.95 -5.31 -11.02
N ASP A 62 -4.13 -5.30 -12.33
CA ASP A 62 -3.23 -4.56 -13.23
C ASP A 62 -3.83 -3.19 -13.50
N ILE A 63 -3.07 -2.15 -13.22
CA ILE A 63 -3.49 -0.78 -13.44
C ILE A 63 -2.67 -0.22 -14.59
N SER A 64 -3.36 0.11 -15.68
CA SER A 64 -2.71 0.62 -16.89
C SER A 64 -3.64 1.62 -17.56
N ASN A 65 -3.63 2.85 -17.08
CA ASN A 65 -4.53 3.91 -17.54
C ASN A 65 -3.91 4.80 -18.62
N SER A 66 -2.58 4.74 -18.74
CA SER A 66 -1.86 5.51 -19.75
C SER A 66 -0.46 4.92 -19.87
N SER A 67 0.33 5.47 -20.79
CA SER A 67 1.73 5.05 -20.90
C SER A 67 2.54 5.42 -19.66
N PHE A 68 2.04 6.33 -18.85
CA PHE A 68 2.72 6.77 -17.63
C PHE A 68 2.30 6.00 -16.39
N VAL A 69 1.07 5.47 -16.37
CA VAL A 69 0.53 4.81 -15.19
C VAL A 69 0.34 3.34 -15.52
N ASN A 70 1.28 2.53 -15.08
CA ASN A 70 1.32 1.11 -15.39
C ASN A 70 1.96 0.36 -14.22
N PHE A 71 1.13 -0.19 -13.33
CA PHE A 71 1.61 -0.91 -12.16
C PHE A 71 0.63 -2.00 -11.78
N GLN A 72 1.07 -2.90 -10.88
CA GLN A 72 0.22 -3.93 -10.29
C GLN A 72 -0.03 -3.59 -8.84
N ILE A 73 -1.26 -3.80 -8.38
CA ILE A 73 -1.60 -3.69 -6.97
C ILE A 73 -2.10 -5.04 -6.47
N TRP A 74 -1.54 -5.48 -5.35
CA TRP A 74 -1.88 -6.76 -4.73
C TRP A 74 -2.52 -6.50 -3.38
N ASP A 75 -3.81 -6.80 -3.26
CA ASP A 75 -4.57 -6.66 -2.03
C ASP A 75 -4.47 -7.96 -1.24
N PHE A 76 -3.84 -7.90 -0.08
CA PHE A 76 -3.61 -9.07 0.76
C PHE A 76 -4.73 -9.26 1.77
N PRO A 77 -5.04 -10.53 2.13
CA PRO A 77 -5.97 -10.80 3.24
C PRO A 77 -5.46 -10.18 4.54
N GLY A 78 -6.40 -9.73 5.37
CA GLY A 78 -6.04 -9.08 6.63
C GLY A 78 -5.42 -10.01 7.66
N GLN A 79 -5.57 -11.32 7.49
CA GLN A 79 -5.03 -12.32 8.41
C GLN A 79 -3.95 -13.15 7.73
N MET A 80 -2.84 -12.51 7.42
CA MET A 80 -1.71 -13.18 6.78
C MET A 80 -0.82 -13.84 7.82
N ASP A 81 -0.39 -15.04 7.52
CA ASP A 81 0.59 -15.77 8.32
C ASP A 81 1.89 -15.86 7.52
N PHE A 82 2.95 -15.21 8.00
CA PHE A 82 4.24 -15.21 7.31
C PHE A 82 4.92 -16.58 7.32
N PHE A 83 4.39 -17.53 8.09
CA PHE A 83 4.90 -18.90 8.13
C PHE A 83 4.09 -19.85 7.23
N ASP A 84 3.05 -19.34 6.59
CA ASP A 84 2.22 -20.15 5.68
C ASP A 84 3.03 -20.49 4.43
N PRO A 85 3.27 -21.78 4.14
CA PRO A 85 4.06 -22.16 2.97
C PRO A 85 3.37 -21.88 1.64
N THR A 86 2.07 -21.58 1.66
CA THR A 86 1.33 -21.21 0.45
C THR A 86 1.85 -19.91 -0.15
N PHE A 87 2.43 -19.03 0.68
CA PHE A 87 2.89 -17.73 0.23
C PHE A 87 4.41 -17.64 0.33
N ASP A 88 5.06 -17.39 -0.80
CA ASP A 88 6.48 -17.12 -0.83
C ASP A 88 6.70 -15.62 -0.62
N TYR A 89 6.71 -15.19 0.63
CA TYR A 89 6.84 -13.78 0.97
C TYR A 89 8.16 -13.17 0.50
N GLU A 90 9.22 -13.96 0.54
CA GLU A 90 10.51 -13.45 0.10
C GLU A 90 10.48 -13.07 -1.37
N MET A 91 9.93 -13.94 -2.21
CA MET A 91 9.79 -13.64 -3.62
C MET A 91 8.87 -12.44 -3.86
N ILE A 92 7.76 -12.39 -3.11
CA ILE A 92 6.81 -11.28 -3.25
C ILE A 92 7.47 -9.96 -2.88
N PHE A 93 8.17 -9.90 -1.76
CA PHE A 93 8.81 -8.67 -1.30
C PHE A 93 9.94 -8.23 -2.23
N ARG A 94 10.71 -9.18 -2.77
CA ARG A 94 11.80 -8.84 -3.69
C ARG A 94 11.31 -8.11 -4.94
N GLY A 95 10.13 -8.45 -5.44
CA GLY A 95 9.56 -7.84 -6.62
C GLY A 95 8.69 -6.62 -6.37
N THR A 96 8.72 -6.08 -5.17
CA THR A 96 7.79 -5.03 -4.74
C THR A 96 8.49 -3.68 -4.64
N GLY A 97 7.87 -2.63 -5.19
CA GLY A 97 8.38 -1.28 -5.09
C GLY A 97 7.85 -0.50 -3.90
N ALA A 98 6.60 -0.76 -3.50
CA ALA A 98 5.99 -0.10 -2.36
C ALA A 98 5.06 -1.03 -1.62
N LEU A 99 5.04 -0.88 -0.30
CA LEU A 99 4.09 -1.57 0.57
C LEU A 99 3.25 -0.50 1.26
N ILE A 100 1.94 -0.54 1.03
CA ILE A 100 0.98 0.34 1.69
C ILE A 100 0.35 -0.44 2.83
N TYR A 101 0.50 0.05 4.05
CA TYR A 101 -0.16 -0.54 5.21
C TYR A 101 -1.31 0.36 5.65
N VAL A 102 -2.52 -0.20 5.70
CA VAL A 102 -3.73 0.55 6.00
C VAL A 102 -4.13 0.32 7.46
N ILE A 103 -4.30 1.40 8.20
CA ILE A 103 -4.72 1.39 9.60
C ILE A 103 -6.05 2.09 9.71
N ASP A 104 -7.06 1.43 10.31
CA ASP A 104 -8.35 2.03 10.61
C ASP A 104 -8.20 3.00 11.78
N ALA A 105 -8.31 4.28 11.50
CA ALA A 105 -8.12 5.32 12.51
C ALA A 105 -9.28 5.42 13.51
N GLN A 106 -10.41 4.79 13.21
CA GLN A 106 -11.60 4.84 14.07
C GLN A 106 -11.67 3.69 15.06
N ASP A 107 -10.81 2.68 14.90
CA ASP A 107 -10.78 1.50 15.75
C ASP A 107 -9.59 1.58 16.69
N ASP A 108 -9.54 0.63 17.64
CA ASP A 108 -8.32 0.43 18.44
C ASP A 108 -7.23 -0.08 17.51
N TYR A 109 -6.20 0.72 17.31
CA TYR A 109 -5.17 0.41 16.30
C TYR A 109 -3.90 -0.23 16.88
N MET A 110 -3.94 -0.68 18.14
CA MET A 110 -2.74 -1.27 18.75
C MET A 110 -2.32 -2.56 18.05
N GLU A 111 -3.29 -3.42 17.72
CA GLU A 111 -2.98 -4.64 16.96
C GLU A 111 -2.46 -4.31 15.56
N ALA A 112 -3.05 -3.30 14.93
CA ALA A 112 -2.60 -2.84 13.60
C ALA A 112 -1.15 -2.39 13.65
N LEU A 113 -0.75 -1.65 14.69
CA LEU A 113 0.63 -1.21 14.86
C LEU A 113 1.59 -2.38 15.06
N THR A 114 1.18 -3.38 15.84
CA THR A 114 1.99 -4.59 16.05
C THR A 114 2.20 -5.31 14.71
N ARG A 115 1.13 -5.46 13.92
CA ARG A 115 1.22 -6.12 12.62
C ARG A 115 2.01 -5.29 11.61
N LEU A 116 1.87 -3.97 11.66
CA LEU A 116 2.68 -3.07 10.83
C LEU A 116 4.16 -3.31 11.10
N HIS A 117 4.54 -3.30 12.35
CA HIS A 117 5.93 -3.51 12.74
C HIS A 117 6.47 -4.84 12.20
N ILE A 118 5.74 -5.93 12.42
CA ILE A 118 6.15 -7.26 11.95
C ILE A 118 6.28 -7.27 10.42
N THR A 119 5.31 -6.71 9.74
CA THR A 119 5.24 -6.74 8.28
C THR A 119 6.39 -5.95 7.65
N VAL A 120 6.57 -4.70 8.07
CA VAL A 120 7.61 -3.86 7.47
C VAL A 120 9.02 -4.35 7.84
N SER A 121 9.18 -4.92 9.04
CA SER A 121 10.47 -5.48 9.44
C SER A 121 10.87 -6.66 8.55
N LYS A 122 9.92 -7.56 8.26
CA LYS A 122 10.18 -8.69 7.37
C LYS A 122 10.46 -8.23 5.94
N ALA A 123 9.65 -7.29 5.45
CA ALA A 123 9.82 -6.78 4.09
C ALA A 123 11.14 -6.05 3.93
N TYR A 124 11.53 -5.25 4.90
CA TYR A 124 12.79 -4.49 4.85
C TYR A 124 14.00 -5.40 4.81
N LYS A 125 13.97 -6.51 5.53
CA LYS A 125 15.08 -7.47 5.53
C LYS A 125 15.28 -8.11 4.17
N VAL A 126 14.20 -8.30 3.43
CA VAL A 126 14.25 -8.89 2.09
C VAL A 126 14.60 -7.84 1.05
N ASN A 127 13.99 -6.65 1.16
CA ASN A 127 14.11 -5.61 0.14
C ASN A 127 14.17 -4.24 0.79
N PRO A 128 15.37 -3.77 1.18
CA PRO A 128 15.51 -2.47 1.84
C PRO A 128 15.25 -1.28 0.92
N GLU A 129 15.14 -1.51 -0.38
CA GLU A 129 14.82 -0.45 -1.35
C GLU A 129 13.33 -0.17 -1.48
N MET A 130 12.49 -1.00 -0.86
CA MET A 130 11.04 -0.83 -0.90
C MET A 130 10.62 0.43 -0.16
N ASN A 131 9.62 1.14 -0.70
CA ASN A 131 9.01 2.27 -0.02
C ASN A 131 7.92 1.76 0.91
N PHE A 132 7.89 2.27 2.14
CA PHE A 132 6.90 1.89 3.15
C PHE A 132 5.97 3.06 3.40
N GLU A 133 4.70 2.88 3.06
CA GLU A 133 3.67 3.91 3.11
C GLU A 133 2.57 3.49 4.08
N VAL A 134 2.21 4.34 5.00
CA VAL A 134 1.16 4.05 5.99
C VAL A 134 -0.04 4.96 5.73
N PHE A 135 -1.18 4.35 5.44
CA PHE A 135 -2.43 5.10 5.29
C PHE A 135 -3.17 5.04 6.62
N ILE A 136 -3.24 6.17 7.30
CA ILE A 136 -4.10 6.35 8.48
C ILE A 136 -5.48 6.65 7.92
N HIS A 137 -6.30 5.62 7.83
CA HIS A 137 -7.50 5.60 6.99
C HIS A 137 -8.77 5.78 7.80
N LYS A 138 -9.85 6.17 7.12
CA LYS A 138 -11.17 6.44 7.70
C LYS A 138 -11.17 7.64 8.63
N VAL A 139 -10.36 8.64 8.29
CA VAL A 139 -10.28 9.86 9.11
C VAL A 139 -11.52 10.74 8.99
N ASP A 140 -12.41 10.43 8.02
CA ASP A 140 -13.70 11.12 7.87
C ASP A 140 -14.55 11.04 9.14
N GLY A 141 -14.38 10.01 9.96
CA GLY A 141 -15.11 9.89 11.22
C GLY A 141 -14.48 10.62 12.40
N LEU A 142 -13.37 11.33 12.18
CA LEU A 142 -12.65 12.00 13.26
C LEU A 142 -12.80 13.51 13.16
N SER A 143 -12.85 14.19 14.31
CA SER A 143 -12.74 15.65 14.35
C SER A 143 -11.32 16.07 13.93
N ASP A 144 -11.14 17.34 13.60
CA ASP A 144 -9.81 17.84 13.19
C ASP A 144 -8.77 17.65 14.29
N ASP A 145 -9.14 17.89 15.54
CA ASP A 145 -8.25 17.67 16.68
C ASP A 145 -7.88 16.20 16.82
N HIS A 146 -8.84 15.31 16.67
CA HIS A 146 -8.61 13.86 16.75
C HIS A 146 -7.71 13.37 15.61
N LYS A 147 -7.86 13.95 14.40
CA LYS A 147 -6.97 13.59 13.30
C LYS A 147 -5.52 13.86 13.65
N ILE A 148 -5.27 15.04 14.22
CA ILE A 148 -3.91 15.45 14.60
C ILE A 148 -3.36 14.54 15.69
N GLU A 149 -4.16 14.28 16.73
CA GLU A 149 -3.75 13.41 17.83
C GLU A 149 -3.48 11.98 17.37
N THR A 150 -4.38 11.44 16.56
CA THR A 150 -4.25 10.07 16.07
C THR A 150 -3.02 9.92 15.18
N GLN A 151 -2.81 10.87 14.27
CA GLN A 151 -1.64 10.87 13.41
C GLN A 151 -0.35 10.90 14.23
N ARG A 152 -0.30 11.78 15.21
CA ARG A 152 0.88 11.92 16.06
C ARG A 152 1.15 10.65 16.84
N ASP A 153 0.10 10.06 17.42
CA ASP A 153 0.23 8.85 18.21
C ASP A 153 0.71 7.67 17.37
N ILE A 154 0.09 7.45 16.22
CA ILE A 154 0.47 6.36 15.32
C ILE A 154 1.92 6.56 14.83
N HIS A 155 2.25 7.77 14.40
CA HIS A 155 3.58 8.09 13.93
C HIS A 155 4.63 7.79 15.00
N GLN A 156 4.39 8.28 16.22
CA GLN A 156 5.35 8.10 17.31
C GLN A 156 5.51 6.63 17.69
N ARG A 157 4.41 5.91 17.86
CA ARG A 157 4.46 4.50 18.26
C ARG A 157 5.13 3.63 17.21
N ALA A 158 4.81 3.87 15.94
CA ALA A 158 5.40 3.09 14.85
C ALA A 158 6.90 3.32 14.77
N ASN A 159 7.35 4.58 14.88
CA ASN A 159 8.77 4.89 14.83
C ASN A 159 9.51 4.42 16.06
N ASP A 160 8.90 4.50 17.23
CA ASP A 160 9.50 3.98 18.47
C ASP A 160 9.75 2.47 18.37
N ASP A 161 8.77 1.73 17.84
CA ASP A 161 8.92 0.28 17.63
C ASP A 161 10.11 -0.04 16.71
N LEU A 162 10.27 0.73 15.64
CA LEU A 162 11.38 0.54 14.71
C LEU A 162 12.73 0.88 15.35
N THR A 163 12.76 1.97 16.09
CA THR A 163 13.98 2.39 16.80
C THR A 163 14.41 1.34 17.82
N ASP A 164 13.44 0.83 18.60
CA ASP A 164 13.71 -0.19 19.60
C ASP A 164 14.23 -1.50 18.98
N ALA A 165 13.85 -1.76 17.75
CA ALA A 165 14.30 -2.94 17.01
C ALA A 165 15.60 -2.72 16.24
N GLY A 166 16.20 -1.52 16.32
CA GLY A 166 17.43 -1.21 15.61
C GLY A 166 17.21 -0.95 14.11
N LEU A 167 16.00 -0.55 13.72
CA LEU A 167 15.63 -0.34 12.33
C LEU A 167 15.43 1.15 12.00
N GLU A 168 16.32 2.01 12.50
CA GLU A 168 16.21 3.45 12.33
C GLU A 168 16.30 3.89 10.86
N LYS A 169 16.92 3.08 10.02
CA LYS A 169 17.05 3.39 8.58
C LYS A 169 15.79 3.09 7.79
N LEU A 170 14.86 2.35 8.36
CA LEU A 170 13.58 2.05 7.75
C LEU A 170 12.68 3.26 7.97
N HIS A 171 12.31 3.94 6.89
CA HIS A 171 11.47 5.14 6.96
C HIS A 171 10.05 4.85 6.54
N LEU A 172 9.10 5.29 7.36
CA LEU A 172 7.68 5.20 7.06
C LEU A 172 7.17 6.57 6.65
N SER A 173 6.37 6.62 5.58
CA SER A 173 5.64 7.82 5.19
C SER A 173 4.18 7.64 5.60
N PHE A 174 3.58 8.69 6.20
CA PHE A 174 2.23 8.63 6.75
C PHE A 174 1.30 9.56 5.99
N TYR A 175 0.08 9.08 5.74
CA TYR A 175 -0.95 9.83 5.03
C TYR A 175 -2.28 9.68 5.76
N LEU A 176 -3.00 10.79 5.90
CA LEU A 176 -4.38 10.77 6.40
C LEU A 176 -5.31 10.57 5.21
N THR A 177 -6.12 9.51 5.24
CA THR A 177 -6.92 9.16 4.07
C THR A 177 -8.37 8.85 4.39
N SER A 178 -9.24 9.10 3.40
CA SER A 178 -10.65 8.74 3.43
C SER A 178 -11.09 8.44 2.01
N ILE A 179 -11.99 7.45 1.85
CA ILE A 179 -12.58 7.19 0.53
C ILE A 179 -13.69 8.19 0.19
N TYR A 180 -14.09 9.03 1.15
CA TYR A 180 -15.17 10.00 0.97
C TYR A 180 -14.70 11.38 0.50
N ASP A 181 -13.38 11.56 0.34
CA ASP A 181 -12.82 12.80 -0.18
C ASP A 181 -11.60 12.49 -1.06
N HIS A 182 -10.91 13.52 -1.53
CA HIS A 182 -9.79 13.37 -2.45
C HIS A 182 -8.51 12.87 -1.80
N SER A 183 -8.45 12.77 -0.46
CA SER A 183 -7.22 12.40 0.22
C SER A 183 -6.69 11.04 -0.19
N ILE A 184 -7.58 10.07 -0.46
CA ILE A 184 -7.14 8.75 -0.89
C ILE A 184 -6.45 8.80 -2.26
N PHE A 185 -6.97 9.62 -3.18
CA PHE A 185 -6.37 9.79 -4.51
C PHE A 185 -5.02 10.51 -4.41
N GLU A 186 -4.92 11.53 -3.54
CA GLU A 186 -3.67 12.24 -3.31
C GLU A 186 -2.59 11.31 -2.76
N ALA A 187 -2.97 10.48 -1.79
CA ALA A 187 -2.03 9.54 -1.18
C ALA A 187 -1.51 8.53 -2.21
N PHE A 188 -2.41 7.92 -2.99
CA PHE A 188 -2.00 6.99 -4.04
C PHE A 188 -1.14 7.66 -5.09
N SER A 189 -1.48 8.88 -5.47
CA SER A 189 -0.68 9.62 -6.46
C SER A 189 0.75 9.82 -5.98
N LYS A 190 0.93 10.14 -4.69
CA LYS A 190 2.26 10.30 -4.12
C LYS A 190 3.03 8.99 -4.09
N VAL A 191 2.37 7.89 -3.76
CA VAL A 191 3.00 6.57 -3.76
C VAL A 191 3.48 6.21 -5.16
N VAL A 192 2.61 6.36 -6.16
CA VAL A 192 2.94 6.04 -7.54
C VAL A 192 4.04 6.95 -8.09
N GLN A 193 3.99 8.24 -7.74
CA GLN A 193 4.99 9.21 -8.18
C GLN A 193 6.40 8.85 -7.72
N LYS A 194 6.52 8.31 -6.50
CA LYS A 194 7.81 7.85 -5.99
C LYS A 194 8.36 6.66 -6.77
N LEU A 195 7.47 5.80 -7.27
CA LEU A 195 7.87 4.58 -7.98
C LEU A 195 8.22 4.84 -9.44
N ILE A 196 7.63 5.85 -10.03
CA ILE A 196 7.77 6.13 -11.45
C ILE A 196 8.22 7.58 -11.61
N PRO A 197 9.55 7.82 -11.54
CA PRO A 197 10.07 9.20 -11.50
C PRO A 197 9.76 10.02 -12.74
N GLN A 198 9.44 9.39 -13.87
CA GLN A 198 9.14 10.07 -15.11
C GLN A 198 7.69 10.53 -15.20
N LEU A 199 6.88 10.25 -14.19
CA LEU A 199 5.48 10.65 -14.21
C LEU A 199 5.34 12.17 -14.14
N PRO A 200 4.22 12.71 -14.69
CA PRO A 200 3.90 14.12 -14.56
C PRO A 200 3.76 14.55 -13.10
N THR A 201 3.51 15.83 -12.90
CA THR A 201 3.32 16.39 -11.58
C THR A 201 2.18 15.69 -10.84
N LEU A 202 2.17 15.83 -9.52
CA LEU A 202 1.11 15.26 -8.68
C LEU A 202 -0.28 15.67 -9.16
N GLU A 203 -0.43 16.94 -9.58
CA GLU A 203 -1.71 17.43 -10.08
C GLU A 203 -2.19 16.64 -11.29
N ASN A 204 -1.28 16.36 -12.22
CA ASN A 204 -1.61 15.57 -13.41
C ASN A 204 -1.96 14.13 -13.06
N LEU A 205 -1.29 13.55 -12.07
CA LEU A 205 -1.60 12.21 -11.59
C LEU A 205 -3.00 12.15 -10.97
N LEU A 206 -3.34 13.16 -10.17
CA LEU A 206 -4.68 13.24 -9.60
C LEU A 206 -5.73 13.27 -10.68
N ASN A 207 -5.52 14.07 -11.72
CA ASN A 207 -6.44 14.15 -12.83
C ASN A 207 -6.58 12.81 -13.56
N ILE A 208 -5.50 12.07 -13.71
CA ILE A 208 -5.54 10.75 -14.34
C ILE A 208 -6.42 9.80 -13.52
N PHE A 209 -6.21 9.73 -12.20
CA PHE A 209 -7.00 8.85 -11.33
C PHE A 209 -8.48 9.27 -11.29
N ILE A 210 -8.74 10.55 -11.17
CA ILE A 210 -10.10 11.05 -11.08
C ILE A 210 -10.86 10.82 -12.41
N SER A 211 -10.20 11.04 -13.54
CA SER A 211 -10.86 10.92 -14.83
C SER A 211 -11.16 9.46 -15.20
N VAL A 212 -10.39 8.50 -14.72
CA VAL A 212 -10.68 7.08 -14.97
C VAL A 212 -11.54 6.47 -13.88
N SER A 213 -11.68 7.17 -12.78
CA SER A 213 -12.56 6.76 -11.68
C SER A 213 -13.99 7.28 -11.88
#